data_e1eaab88e0063a5b492142d3625cd400
#
_entry.id   e1eaab88e0063a5b492142d3625cd400
#
_cell.length_a   1.000
_cell.length_b   1.000
_cell.length_c   1.000
_cell.angle_alpha   90.00
_cell.angle_beta   90.00
_cell.angle_gamma   90.00
#
_symmetry.space_group_name_H-M   'P 1'
#
loop_
_entity.id
_entity.type
_entity.pdbx_description
1 polymer ?
#
loop_
_entity_poly.entity_id
_entity_poly.type
_entity_poly.pdbx_seq_one_letter_code
_entity_poly.pdbx_strand_id
1 'polypeptide(L)' 'MQKQIIEILKEIRPEFEFEGVENFFDEGMLDSFDLMTLVSTLDERFSIKIDGTDILPENFANVESIEALVQRSKKR' A
#
# COMPACT_ATOMS: atom_id res chain seq x y z
N MET A 1 -4.01 9.29 8.24
CA MET A 1 -3.76 8.57 6.98
C MET A 1 -3.40 7.09 7.15
N GLN A 2 -2.58 6.72 8.11
CA GLN A 2 -2.20 5.31 8.29
C GLN A 2 -3.39 4.40 8.55
N LYS A 3 -4.36 4.89 9.32
CA LYS A 3 -5.57 4.12 9.59
C LYS A 3 -6.32 3.76 8.31
N GLN A 4 -6.42 4.71 7.38
CA GLN A 4 -7.08 4.48 6.10
C GLN A 4 -6.31 3.46 5.26
N ILE A 5 -4.98 3.51 5.30
CA ILE A 5 -4.13 2.55 4.59
C ILE A 5 -4.34 1.15 5.16
N ILE A 6 -4.37 1.02 6.48
CA ILE A 6 -4.62 -0.27 7.14
C ILE A 6 -5.98 -0.82 6.75
N GLU A 7 -7.01 0.02 6.71
CA GLU A 7 -8.35 -0.39 6.30
C GLU A 7 -8.36 -0.93 4.87
N ILE A 8 -7.64 -0.27 3.96
CA ILE A 8 -7.51 -0.72 2.57
C ILE A 8 -6.82 -2.08 2.50
N LEU A 9 -5.72 -2.25 3.25
CA LEU A 9 -5.01 -3.52 3.29
C LEU A 9 -5.90 -4.65 3.80
N LYS A 10 -6.72 -4.38 4.80
CA LYS A 10 -7.64 -5.37 5.36
C LYS A 10 -8.78 -5.71 4.41
N GLU A 11 -9.16 -4.80 3.53
CA GLU A 11 -10.14 -5.10 2.48
C GLU A 11 -9.58 -6.11 1.48
N ILE A 12 -8.27 -5.98 1.18
CA ILE A 12 -7.59 -6.85 0.22
C ILE A 12 -7.30 -8.22 0.83
N ARG A 13 -6.79 -8.23 2.07
CA ARG A 13 -6.43 -9.45 2.80
C ARG A 13 -6.96 -9.39 4.23
N PRO A 14 -8.25 -9.70 4.44
CA PRO A 14 -8.87 -9.56 5.76
C PRO A 14 -8.33 -10.54 6.80
N GLU A 15 -7.60 -11.58 6.37
CA GLU A 15 -7.06 -12.58 7.27
C GLU A 15 -5.81 -12.13 8.03
N PHE A 16 -5.20 -10.99 7.64
CA PHE A 16 -3.95 -10.54 8.23
C PHE A 16 -4.11 -9.28 9.07
N GLU A 17 -3.17 -9.10 10.01
CA GLU A 17 -3.00 -7.86 10.78
C GLU A 17 -1.77 -7.16 10.23
N PHE A 18 -1.95 -5.98 9.66
CA PHE A 18 -0.89 -5.25 8.96
C PHE A 18 -0.11 -4.29 9.84
N GLU A 19 -0.68 -3.89 10.97
CA GLU A 19 -0.06 -2.92 11.86
C GLU A 19 1.21 -3.49 12.48
N GLY A 20 2.29 -2.71 12.44
CA GLY A 20 3.56 -3.10 13.06
C GLY A 20 4.41 -4.08 12.28
N VAL A 21 3.98 -4.49 11.08
CA VAL A 21 4.74 -5.42 10.25
C VAL A 21 5.80 -4.64 9.49
N GLU A 22 7.03 -5.14 9.47
CA GLU A 22 8.15 -4.48 8.81
C GLU A 22 8.14 -4.63 7.29
N ASN A 23 7.74 -5.81 6.81
CA ASN A 23 7.72 -6.06 5.36
C ASN A 23 6.64 -7.08 5.02
N PHE A 24 5.57 -6.61 4.39
CA PHE A 24 4.43 -7.45 4.03
C PHE A 24 4.79 -8.58 3.06
N PHE A 25 5.72 -8.31 2.15
CA PHE A 25 6.12 -9.31 1.15
C PHE A 25 6.98 -10.41 1.77
N ASP A 26 7.89 -10.04 2.66
CA ASP A 26 8.73 -11.01 3.36
C ASP A 26 7.89 -11.93 4.24
N GLU A 27 6.80 -11.42 4.79
CA GLU A 27 5.90 -12.19 5.65
C GLU A 27 4.86 -12.97 4.86
N GLY A 28 4.88 -12.85 3.54
CA GLY A 28 3.92 -13.55 2.69
C GLY A 28 2.49 -13.00 2.75
N MET A 29 2.34 -11.77 3.21
CA MET A 29 1.01 -11.15 3.36
C MET A 29 0.48 -10.54 2.08
N LEU A 30 1.36 -10.15 1.17
CA LEU A 30 1.00 -9.57 -0.12
C LEU A 30 1.80 -10.25 -1.24
N ASP A 31 1.19 -10.31 -2.42
CA ASP A 31 1.86 -10.81 -3.63
C ASP A 31 1.69 -9.79 -4.76
N SER A 32 2.11 -10.15 -5.98
CA SER A 32 2.07 -9.24 -7.14
C SER A 32 0.66 -8.80 -7.50
N PHE A 33 -0.31 -9.69 -7.37
CA PHE A 33 -1.70 -9.36 -7.65
C PHE A 33 -2.24 -8.37 -6.61
N ASP A 34 -1.91 -8.62 -5.35
CA ASP A 34 -2.30 -7.73 -4.27
C ASP A 34 -1.70 -6.34 -4.45
N LEU A 35 -0.45 -6.28 -4.93
CA LEU A 35 0.22 -5.02 -5.19
C LEU A 35 -0.55 -4.19 -6.21
N MET A 36 -0.98 -4.80 -7.30
CA MET A 36 -1.74 -4.08 -8.34
C MET A 36 -3.10 -3.63 -7.83
N THR A 37 -3.78 -4.48 -7.05
CA THR A 37 -5.05 -4.10 -6.43
C THR A 37 -4.86 -2.94 -5.47
N LEU A 38 -3.79 -2.98 -4.68
CA LEU A 38 -3.47 -1.94 -3.72
C LEU A 38 -3.21 -0.61 -4.42
N VAL A 39 -2.43 -0.61 -5.51
CA VAL A 39 -2.17 0.60 -6.29
C VAL A 39 -3.47 1.23 -6.78
N SER A 40 -4.33 0.43 -7.38
CA SER A 40 -5.61 0.92 -7.91
C SER A 40 -6.49 1.50 -6.80
N THR A 41 -6.53 0.83 -5.66
CA THR A 41 -7.35 1.27 -4.54
C THR A 41 -6.82 2.56 -3.93
N LEU A 42 -5.50 2.67 -3.78
CA LEU A 42 -4.88 3.90 -3.26
C LEU A 42 -5.12 5.08 -4.19
N ASP A 43 -4.98 4.87 -5.50
CA ASP A 43 -5.22 5.91 -6.49
C ASP A 43 -6.66 6.45 -6.35
N GLU A 44 -7.61 5.54 -6.23
CA GLU A 44 -9.01 5.90 -6.13
C GLU A 44 -9.35 6.58 -4.79
N ARG A 45 -8.91 5.97 -3.69
CA ARG A 45 -9.26 6.47 -2.34
C ARG A 45 -8.62 7.80 -2.00
N PHE A 46 -7.42 8.05 -2.47
CA PHE A 46 -6.70 9.29 -2.16
C PHE A 46 -6.71 10.28 -3.33
N SER A 47 -7.38 9.95 -4.42
CA SER A 47 -7.45 10.80 -5.62
C SER A 47 -6.05 11.18 -6.12
N ILE A 48 -5.19 10.18 -6.23
CA ILE A 48 -3.81 10.32 -6.68
C ILE A 48 -3.58 9.42 -7.89
N LYS A 49 -2.41 9.58 -8.50
CA LYS A 49 -1.95 8.65 -9.51
C LYS A 49 -0.52 8.27 -9.17
N ILE A 50 -0.33 7.04 -8.70
CA ILE A 50 0.99 6.53 -8.38
C ILE A 50 1.74 6.32 -9.69
N ASP A 51 2.96 6.88 -9.76
CA ASP A 51 3.81 6.75 -10.94
C ASP A 51 4.24 5.29 -11.11
N GLY A 52 4.23 4.82 -12.37
CA GLY A 52 4.63 3.44 -12.65
C GLY A 52 6.02 3.09 -12.15
N THR A 53 6.94 4.08 -12.14
CA THR A 53 8.30 3.87 -11.65
C THR A 53 8.37 3.69 -10.13
N ASP A 54 7.30 4.05 -9.42
CA ASP A 54 7.22 3.89 -7.97
C ASP A 54 6.55 2.58 -7.55
N ILE A 55 6.03 1.81 -8.51
CA ILE A 55 5.36 0.55 -8.21
C ILE A 55 6.41 -0.54 -8.00
N LEU A 56 7.02 -0.49 -6.84
CA LEU A 56 8.08 -1.41 -6.41
C LEU A 56 7.67 -1.99 -5.05
N PRO A 57 7.92 -3.29 -4.82
CA PRO A 57 7.55 -3.90 -3.53
C PRO A 57 8.07 -3.13 -2.32
N GLU A 58 9.28 -2.57 -2.42
CA GLU A 58 9.87 -1.82 -1.32
C GLU A 58 9.05 -0.59 -0.92
N ASN A 59 8.30 -0.01 -1.85
CA ASN A 59 7.45 1.15 -1.56
C ASN A 59 6.12 0.76 -0.93
N PHE A 60 5.81 -0.53 -0.91
CA PHE A 60 4.57 -1.07 -0.34
C PHE A 60 4.85 -2.07 0.77
N ALA A 61 6.07 -2.05 1.31
CA ALA A 61 6.54 -3.05 2.27
C ALA A 61 5.84 -2.94 3.63
N ASN A 62 5.45 -1.73 4.02
CA ASN A 62 4.78 -1.50 5.30
C ASN A 62 3.91 -0.25 5.22
N VAL A 63 3.17 0.03 6.29
CA VAL A 63 2.24 1.16 6.34
C VAL A 63 2.97 2.49 6.14
N GLU A 64 4.12 2.66 6.78
CA GLU A 64 4.91 3.89 6.69
C GLU A 64 5.40 4.16 5.28
N SER A 65 5.86 3.11 4.58
CA SER A 65 6.31 3.24 3.19
C SER A 65 5.16 3.65 2.27
N ILE A 66 4.00 3.05 2.48
CA ILE A 66 2.80 3.37 1.68
C ILE A 66 2.38 4.81 1.94
N GLU A 67 2.39 5.24 3.18
CA GLU A 67 2.05 6.62 3.54
C GLU A 67 2.98 7.61 2.84
N ALA A 68 4.29 7.35 2.87
CA ALA A 68 5.27 8.20 2.20
C ALA A 68 5.01 8.27 0.71
N LEU A 69 4.68 7.14 0.10
CA LEU A 69 4.38 7.07 -1.33
C LEU A 69 3.12 7.88 -1.68
N VAL A 70 2.07 7.76 -0.88
CA VAL A 70 0.83 8.53 -1.08
C VAL A 70 1.12 10.03 -0.98
N GLN A 71 1.91 10.44 0.02
CA GLN A 71 2.27 11.84 0.20
C GLN A 71 3.05 12.39 -1.00
N ARG A 72 4.02 11.63 -1.51
CA ARG A 72 4.77 12.03 -2.70
C ARG A 72 3.86 12.17 -3.91
N SER A 73 2.92 11.24 -4.06
CA SER A 73 2.01 11.22 -5.21
C SER A 73 1.04 12.39 -5.20
N LYS A 74 0.67 12.88 -4.02
CA LYS A 74 -0.20 14.04 -3.89
C LYS A 74 0.44 15.33 -4.37
N LYS A 75 1.77 15.39 -4.37
CA LYS A 75 2.53 16.60 -4.70
C LYS A 75 2.87 16.71 -6.19
N ARG A 76 2.53 15.71 -6.96
CA ARG A 76 2.79 15.67 -8.40
C ARG A 76 1.70 16.30 -9.24
#